data_d334a926c4735ebafecdc366190b1ca9
#
_entry.id   d334a926c4735ebafecdc366190b1ca9
#
_cell.length_a   1.000
_cell.length_b   1.000
_cell.length_c   1.000
_cell.angle_alpha   90.00
_cell.angle_beta   90.00
_cell.angle_gamma   90.00
#
_symmetry.space_group_name_H-M   'P 1'
#
loop_
_entity.id
_entity.type
_entity.pdbx_description
1 polymer ?
#
loop_
_entity_poly.entity_id
_entity_poly.type
_entity_poly.pdbx_seq_one_letter_code
_entity_poly.pdbx_strand_id
1 'polypeptide(L)'
;PVIKEFAGKIPILGVCLGHQSICEAFGGVVSYAKELKHGKRDEMIQCGSNVLFKGLPKKFPAARYHSLAAIEETLPEELVVTARAEDGEIMAMQHKEYPLIGIQFHPESILTEMGMRILENFLTNIAGIRLGDSKKEETMSAVNQETLKPFLTKIVEGNHLTEEEAYKAMDCIMSGNATDAQMGSFLTGLRMNHETPEEITGFAKVMRAKAAIVPEETEAIDIVGTGGDLAN
;
A
#
# COMPACT_ATOMS: atom_id res chain seq x y z
N PRO A 1 7.63 -11.21 -17.99
CA PRO A 1 7.09 -12.56 -18.28
C PRO A 1 5.79 -12.85 -17.53
N VAL A 2 5.75 -12.67 -16.19
CA VAL A 2 4.59 -12.99 -15.32
C VAL A 2 3.32 -12.27 -15.76
N ILE A 3 3.37 -10.94 -15.92
CA ILE A 3 2.19 -10.14 -16.32
C ILE A 3 1.57 -10.66 -17.62
N LYS A 4 2.39 -10.91 -18.66
CA LYS A 4 1.89 -11.46 -19.93
C LYS A 4 1.31 -12.86 -19.81
N GLU A 5 1.87 -13.68 -18.93
CA GLU A 5 1.40 -15.06 -18.70
C GLU A 5 0.00 -15.07 -18.06
N PHE A 6 -0.25 -14.15 -17.12
CA PHE A 6 -1.48 -14.15 -16.33
C PHE A 6 -2.50 -13.09 -16.77
N ALA A 7 -2.12 -12.15 -17.65
CA ALA A 7 -3.05 -11.16 -18.20
C ALA A 7 -4.25 -11.87 -18.86
N GLY A 8 -5.45 -11.49 -18.46
CA GLY A 8 -6.70 -12.10 -18.92
C GLY A 8 -7.07 -13.44 -18.25
N LYS A 9 -6.16 -14.07 -17.50
CA LYS A 9 -6.44 -15.30 -16.74
C LYS A 9 -6.91 -15.01 -15.31
N ILE A 10 -6.27 -14.04 -14.68
CA ILE A 10 -6.61 -13.58 -13.33
C ILE A 10 -6.63 -12.04 -13.27
N PRO A 11 -7.38 -11.44 -12.32
CA PRO A 11 -7.28 -10.02 -12.04
C PRO A 11 -5.91 -9.63 -11.48
N ILE A 12 -5.33 -8.55 -12.01
CA ILE A 12 -4.01 -8.07 -11.59
C ILE A 12 -4.09 -6.59 -11.22
N LEU A 13 -3.61 -6.23 -10.02
CA LEU A 13 -3.35 -4.86 -9.60
C LEU A 13 -1.85 -4.65 -9.45
N GLY A 14 -1.25 -3.83 -10.31
CA GLY A 14 0.14 -3.41 -10.22
C GLY A 14 0.27 -2.10 -9.44
N VAL A 15 0.99 -2.10 -8.32
CA VAL A 15 1.25 -0.90 -7.51
C VAL A 15 2.69 -0.45 -7.73
N CYS A 16 2.91 0.84 -7.96
CA CYS A 16 4.21 1.48 -8.14
C CYS A 16 5.09 0.76 -9.20
N LEU A 17 6.04 -0.06 -8.79
CA LEU A 17 6.85 -0.89 -9.70
C LEU A 17 5.97 -1.85 -10.53
N GLY A 18 4.88 -2.36 -9.94
CA GLY A 18 3.91 -3.19 -10.66
C GLY A 18 3.20 -2.44 -11.79
N HIS A 19 2.86 -1.16 -11.58
CA HIS A 19 2.33 -0.28 -12.62
C HIS A 19 3.34 -0.09 -13.76
N GLN A 20 4.60 0.19 -13.43
CA GLN A 20 5.69 0.34 -14.40
C GLN A 20 5.92 -0.96 -15.17
N SER A 21 5.92 -2.09 -14.47
CA SER A 21 6.04 -3.42 -15.08
C SER A 21 4.90 -3.76 -16.04
N ILE A 22 3.66 -3.30 -15.75
CA ILE A 22 2.53 -3.41 -16.68
C ILE A 22 2.81 -2.60 -17.94
N CYS A 23 3.24 -1.35 -17.81
CA CYS A 23 3.60 -0.49 -18.94
C CYS A 23 4.60 -1.19 -19.87
N GLU A 24 5.73 -1.63 -19.33
CA GLU A 24 6.79 -2.29 -20.09
C GLU A 24 6.36 -3.66 -20.65
N ALA A 25 5.56 -4.42 -19.91
CA ALA A 25 5.08 -5.72 -20.38
C ALA A 25 4.27 -5.60 -21.67
N PHE A 26 3.56 -4.51 -21.89
CA PHE A 26 2.78 -4.25 -23.11
C PHE A 26 3.54 -3.40 -24.16
N GLY A 27 4.79 -3.03 -23.89
CA GLY A 27 5.66 -2.37 -24.86
C GLY A 27 5.80 -0.86 -24.68
N GLY A 28 5.21 -0.30 -23.62
CA GLY A 28 5.47 1.07 -23.22
C GLY A 28 6.87 1.23 -22.61
N VAL A 29 7.30 2.47 -22.43
CA VAL A 29 8.61 2.83 -21.87
C VAL A 29 8.40 3.47 -20.50
N VAL A 30 9.25 3.10 -19.55
CA VAL A 30 9.36 3.72 -18.24
C VAL A 30 10.67 4.50 -18.18
N SER A 31 10.64 5.76 -17.76
CA SER A 31 11.81 6.63 -17.67
C SER A 31 11.68 7.57 -16.48
N TYR A 32 12.60 8.51 -16.34
CA TYR A 32 12.59 9.46 -15.22
C TYR A 32 11.27 10.26 -15.17
N ALA A 33 10.69 10.33 -13.98
CA ALA A 33 9.55 11.18 -13.71
C ALA A 33 9.92 12.67 -13.87
N LYS A 34 8.94 13.52 -14.16
CA LYS A 34 9.12 14.98 -14.25
C LYS A 34 9.68 15.57 -12.96
N GLU A 35 9.21 15.03 -11.82
CA GLU A 35 9.69 15.39 -10.50
C GLU A 35 9.91 14.14 -9.67
N LEU A 36 11.06 14.07 -8.99
CA LEU A 36 11.30 13.04 -7.98
C LEU A 36 10.42 13.31 -6.76
N LYS A 37 9.53 12.38 -6.44
CA LYS A 37 8.66 12.47 -5.26
C LYS A 37 8.83 11.25 -4.38
N HIS A 38 9.17 11.49 -3.12
CA HIS A 38 9.36 10.45 -2.13
C HIS A 38 8.66 10.82 -0.83
N GLY A 39 7.61 10.06 -0.46
CA GLY A 39 6.81 10.34 0.73
C GLY A 39 6.02 11.65 0.67
N LYS A 40 5.67 12.11 -0.53
CA LYS A 40 4.86 13.32 -0.72
C LYS A 40 3.43 12.98 -1.07
N ARG A 41 2.50 13.71 -0.47
CA ARG A 41 1.09 13.70 -0.83
C ARG A 41 0.91 14.58 -2.07
N ASP A 42 0.18 14.07 -3.04
CA ASP A 42 -0.16 14.77 -4.28
C ASP A 42 -1.61 14.51 -4.68
N GLU A 43 -2.21 15.37 -5.49
CA GLU A 43 -3.58 15.21 -5.94
C GLU A 43 -3.65 14.33 -7.19
N MET A 44 -4.44 13.25 -7.11
CA MET A 44 -4.77 12.38 -8.25
C MET A 44 -6.04 12.88 -8.91
N ILE A 45 -6.02 13.04 -10.23
CA ILE A 45 -7.14 13.52 -11.03
C ILE A 45 -7.61 12.38 -11.92
N GLN A 46 -8.83 11.90 -11.70
CA GLN A 46 -9.45 10.90 -12.57
C GLN A 46 -9.71 11.49 -13.97
N CYS A 47 -9.23 10.83 -15.01
CA CYS A 47 -9.36 11.26 -16.40
C CYS A 47 -10.09 10.26 -17.29
N GLY A 48 -10.68 9.22 -16.71
CA GLY A 48 -11.47 8.20 -17.41
C GLY A 48 -12.40 7.46 -16.45
N SER A 49 -13.18 6.52 -16.98
CA SER A 49 -13.97 5.63 -16.15
C SER A 49 -13.11 4.47 -15.69
N ASN A 50 -12.97 4.31 -14.37
CA ASN A 50 -12.26 3.19 -13.77
C ASN A 50 -13.06 2.67 -12.57
N VAL A 51 -13.40 1.40 -12.60
CA VAL A 51 -14.14 0.72 -11.52
C VAL A 51 -13.33 0.74 -10.21
N LEU A 52 -11.99 0.78 -10.30
CA LEU A 52 -11.11 0.91 -9.15
C LEU A 52 -11.38 2.17 -8.31
N PHE A 53 -11.80 3.27 -8.96
CA PHE A 53 -12.09 4.56 -8.30
C PHE A 53 -13.56 4.79 -8.02
N LYS A 54 -14.38 3.74 -8.06
CA LYS A 54 -15.82 3.82 -7.76
C LYS A 54 -16.06 4.39 -6.36
N GLY A 55 -16.84 5.46 -6.29
CA GLY A 55 -17.16 6.14 -5.03
C GLY A 55 -16.08 7.10 -4.51
N LEU A 56 -14.98 7.29 -5.24
CA LEU A 56 -14.00 8.32 -4.95
C LEU A 56 -14.37 9.64 -5.63
N PRO A 57 -14.01 10.79 -5.03
CA PRO A 57 -14.14 12.09 -5.68
C PRO A 57 -13.26 12.18 -6.93
N LYS A 58 -13.58 13.07 -7.87
CA LYS A 58 -12.82 13.27 -9.11
C LYS A 58 -11.35 13.62 -8.88
N LYS A 59 -11.07 14.29 -7.76
CA LYS A 59 -9.73 14.56 -7.25
C LYS A 59 -9.61 13.97 -5.85
N PHE A 60 -8.51 13.29 -5.58
CA PHE A 60 -8.23 12.71 -4.26
C PHE A 60 -6.72 12.67 -4.00
N PRO A 61 -6.31 12.83 -2.73
CA PRO A 61 -4.90 12.78 -2.37
C PRO A 61 -4.36 11.35 -2.33
N ALA A 62 -3.11 11.17 -2.78
CA ALA A 62 -2.39 9.91 -2.64
C ALA A 62 -0.89 10.11 -2.47
N ALA A 63 -0.24 9.12 -1.89
CA ALA A 63 1.19 9.12 -1.62
C ALA A 63 2.00 8.72 -2.86
N ARG A 64 3.05 9.49 -3.19
CA ARG A 64 4.00 9.19 -4.25
C ARG A 64 5.39 8.86 -3.68
N TYR A 65 5.98 7.76 -4.16
CA TYR A 65 7.32 7.27 -3.75
C TYR A 65 8.10 6.78 -4.98
N HIS A 66 8.14 7.56 -6.06
CA HIS A 66 8.75 7.12 -7.29
C HIS A 66 9.63 8.20 -7.94
N SER A 67 10.67 7.75 -8.63
CA SER A 67 11.56 8.55 -9.49
C SER A 67 11.38 8.21 -10.96
N LEU A 68 10.65 7.15 -11.27
CA LEU A 68 10.35 6.70 -12.63
C LEU A 68 8.84 6.77 -12.88
N ALA A 69 8.45 6.98 -14.14
CA ALA A 69 7.06 7.04 -14.58
C ALA A 69 6.90 6.46 -15.99
N ALA A 70 5.71 6.02 -16.33
CA ALA A 70 5.36 5.60 -17.68
C ALA A 70 5.33 6.81 -18.62
N ILE A 71 5.99 6.68 -19.78
CA ILE A 71 6.04 7.74 -20.82
C ILE A 71 4.80 7.62 -21.71
N GLU A 72 3.98 8.67 -21.69
CA GLU A 72 2.66 8.67 -22.35
C GLU A 72 2.74 8.39 -23.86
N GLU A 73 3.68 9.01 -24.55
CA GLU A 73 3.86 8.88 -26.00
C GLU A 73 4.23 7.47 -26.45
N THR A 74 4.61 6.62 -25.51
CA THR A 74 4.99 5.21 -25.74
C THR A 74 3.93 4.22 -25.31
N LEU A 75 2.84 4.69 -24.68
CA LEU A 75 1.80 3.77 -24.20
C LEU A 75 1.18 3.02 -25.37
N PRO A 76 1.11 1.69 -25.28
CA PRO A 76 0.44 0.88 -26.28
C PRO A 76 -1.08 1.13 -26.27
N GLU A 77 -1.73 0.88 -27.39
CA GLU A 77 -3.16 1.13 -27.55
C GLU A 77 -4.05 0.33 -26.59
N GLU A 78 -3.55 -0.79 -26.08
CA GLU A 78 -4.25 -1.67 -25.13
C GLU A 78 -4.39 -1.07 -23.74
N LEU A 79 -3.52 -0.10 -23.39
CA LEU A 79 -3.51 0.54 -22.08
C LEU A 79 -4.16 1.94 -22.15
N VAL A 80 -5.08 2.19 -21.24
CA VAL A 80 -5.79 3.47 -21.13
C VAL A 80 -5.45 4.14 -19.80
N VAL A 81 -5.03 5.40 -19.87
CA VAL A 81 -4.78 6.22 -18.67
C VAL A 81 -6.11 6.56 -18.00
N THR A 82 -6.20 6.34 -16.69
CA THR A 82 -7.42 6.56 -15.90
C THR A 82 -7.26 7.54 -14.76
N ALA A 83 -6.02 7.89 -14.38
CA ALA A 83 -5.74 9.00 -13.47
C ALA A 83 -4.37 9.61 -13.75
N ARG A 84 -4.24 10.89 -13.42
CA ARG A 84 -2.99 11.68 -13.51
C ARG A 84 -2.77 12.45 -12.22
N ALA A 85 -1.53 12.80 -11.94
CA ALA A 85 -1.21 13.84 -10.98
C ALA A 85 -1.38 15.25 -11.59
N GLU A 86 -1.30 16.30 -10.77
CA GLU A 86 -1.41 17.69 -11.25
C GLU A 86 -0.29 18.08 -12.20
N ASP A 87 0.90 17.49 -12.07
CA ASP A 87 2.03 17.65 -13.00
C ASP A 87 1.83 16.95 -14.34
N GLY A 88 0.71 16.23 -14.51
CA GLY A 88 0.35 15.47 -15.70
C GLY A 88 0.95 14.06 -15.77
N GLU A 89 1.74 13.63 -14.79
CA GLU A 89 2.26 12.26 -14.72
C GLU A 89 1.13 11.22 -14.68
N ILE A 90 1.34 10.09 -15.32
CA ILE A 90 0.39 8.97 -15.32
C ILE A 90 0.39 8.31 -13.94
N MET A 91 -0.75 8.36 -13.25
CA MET A 91 -0.92 7.79 -11.92
C MET A 91 -1.78 6.54 -11.90
N ALA A 92 -2.56 6.29 -12.94
CA ALA A 92 -3.25 5.02 -13.11
C ALA A 92 -3.50 4.73 -14.59
N MET A 93 -3.42 3.46 -14.94
CA MET A 93 -3.81 2.93 -16.26
C MET A 93 -4.50 1.59 -16.09
N GLN A 94 -5.28 1.21 -17.09
CA GLN A 94 -5.94 -0.10 -17.14
C GLN A 94 -5.86 -0.68 -18.55
N HIS A 95 -5.87 -1.99 -18.63
CA HIS A 95 -6.04 -2.68 -19.91
C HIS A 95 -7.49 -2.57 -20.40
N LYS A 96 -7.69 -2.43 -21.70
CA LYS A 96 -9.03 -2.27 -22.30
C LYS A 96 -9.93 -3.49 -22.13
N GLU A 97 -9.34 -4.69 -22.14
CA GLU A 97 -10.09 -5.94 -22.16
C GLU A 97 -9.87 -6.79 -20.89
N TYR A 98 -8.66 -6.77 -20.33
CA TYR A 98 -8.32 -7.62 -19.21
C TYR A 98 -8.54 -6.91 -17.87
N PRO A 99 -8.84 -7.65 -16.80
CA PRO A 99 -8.91 -7.11 -15.44
C PRO A 99 -7.50 -6.81 -14.90
N LEU A 100 -6.77 -5.95 -15.60
CA LEU A 100 -5.39 -5.59 -15.36
C LEU A 100 -5.30 -4.07 -15.18
N ILE A 101 -4.91 -3.64 -13.98
CA ILE A 101 -4.86 -2.23 -13.59
C ILE A 101 -3.52 -1.94 -12.95
N GLY A 102 -2.91 -0.80 -13.31
CA GLY A 102 -1.71 -0.26 -12.70
C GLY A 102 -1.98 1.06 -12.02
N ILE A 103 -1.50 1.24 -10.79
CA ILE A 103 -1.48 2.51 -10.07
C ILE A 103 -0.05 2.86 -9.66
N GLN A 104 0.39 4.09 -9.93
CA GLN A 104 1.76 4.54 -9.62
C GLN A 104 1.92 4.97 -8.17
N PHE A 105 0.84 5.43 -7.54
CA PHE A 105 0.80 5.81 -6.13
C PHE A 105 0.58 4.61 -5.22
N HIS A 106 0.77 4.81 -3.92
CA HIS A 106 0.69 3.77 -2.89
C HIS A 106 -0.65 3.81 -2.14
N PRO A 107 -1.60 2.90 -2.42
CA PRO A 107 -2.90 2.86 -1.74
C PRO A 107 -2.78 2.43 -0.27
N GLU A 108 -1.72 1.71 0.10
CA GLU A 108 -1.47 1.25 1.46
C GLU A 108 -0.93 2.36 2.37
N SER A 109 -0.46 3.47 1.81
CA SER A 109 0.14 4.57 2.57
C SER A 109 -0.92 5.33 3.36
N ILE A 110 -0.58 5.72 4.59
CA ILE A 110 -1.40 6.60 5.44
C ILE A 110 -1.72 7.96 4.75
N LEU A 111 -0.87 8.39 3.82
CA LEU A 111 -1.09 9.62 3.05
C LEU A 111 -2.12 9.45 1.91
N THR A 112 -2.57 8.22 1.67
CA THR A 112 -3.62 7.89 0.68
C THR A 112 -4.92 7.61 1.43
N GLU A 113 -5.64 8.66 1.79
CA GLU A 113 -6.84 8.57 2.64
C GLU A 113 -7.92 7.61 2.09
N MET A 114 -8.02 7.50 0.77
CA MET A 114 -8.99 6.61 0.10
C MET A 114 -8.39 5.23 -0.27
N GLY A 115 -7.20 4.91 0.21
CA GLY A 115 -6.46 3.73 -0.19
C GLY A 115 -7.22 2.43 0.06
N MET A 116 -7.81 2.27 1.24
CA MET A 116 -8.63 1.09 1.57
C MET A 116 -9.82 0.93 0.63
N ARG A 117 -10.50 2.02 0.27
CA ARG A 117 -11.60 1.97 -0.69
C ARG A 117 -11.15 1.53 -2.08
N ILE A 118 -9.95 1.93 -2.50
CA ILE A 118 -9.35 1.51 -3.78
C ILE A 118 -9.09 0.00 -3.76
N LEU A 119 -8.50 -0.53 -2.68
CA LEU A 119 -8.25 -1.97 -2.52
C LEU A 119 -9.56 -2.76 -2.43
N GLU A 120 -10.55 -2.29 -1.67
CA GLU A 120 -11.89 -2.88 -1.62
C GLU A 120 -12.53 -2.95 -3.01
N ASN A 121 -12.44 -1.86 -3.79
CA ASN A 121 -12.97 -1.83 -5.14
C ASN A 121 -12.29 -2.84 -6.07
N PHE A 122 -10.98 -3.02 -5.94
CA PHE A 122 -10.26 -4.04 -6.69
C PHE A 122 -10.78 -5.44 -6.32
N LEU A 123 -10.79 -5.77 -5.04
CA LEU A 123 -11.19 -7.09 -4.56
C LEU A 123 -12.66 -7.41 -4.92
N THR A 124 -13.56 -6.47 -4.68
CA THR A 124 -15.01 -6.73 -4.85
C THR A 124 -15.51 -6.56 -6.28
N ASN A 125 -15.09 -5.49 -6.96
CA ASN A 125 -15.68 -5.14 -8.25
C ASN A 125 -14.86 -5.66 -9.45
N ILE A 126 -13.57 -6.03 -9.24
CA ILE A 126 -12.68 -6.48 -10.31
C ILE A 126 -12.32 -7.95 -10.12
N ALA A 127 -11.87 -8.32 -8.93
CA ALA A 127 -11.53 -9.70 -8.62
C ALA A 127 -12.74 -10.58 -8.23
N GLY A 128 -13.91 -9.98 -7.98
CA GLY A 128 -15.14 -10.71 -7.65
C GLY A 128 -15.11 -11.37 -6.27
N ILE A 129 -14.18 -10.99 -5.41
CA ILE A 129 -14.05 -11.52 -4.06
C ILE A 129 -15.11 -10.85 -3.18
N ARG A 130 -15.98 -11.65 -2.57
CA ARG A 130 -16.86 -11.15 -1.51
C ARG A 130 -16.02 -10.96 -0.24
N LEU A 131 -15.71 -9.72 0.07
CA LEU A 131 -15.24 -9.39 1.40
C LEU A 131 -16.39 -9.76 2.33
N GLY A 132 -16.23 -10.82 3.13
CA GLY A 132 -17.22 -11.17 4.15
C GLY A 132 -17.49 -9.92 4.97
N ASP A 133 -18.72 -9.73 5.44
CA ASP A 133 -19.05 -8.71 6.42
C ASP A 133 -18.12 -8.93 7.62
N SER A 134 -16.92 -8.35 7.57
CA SER A 134 -16.17 -8.10 8.78
C SER A 134 -17.04 -7.09 9.54
N LYS A 135 -17.98 -7.64 10.33
CA LYS A 135 -18.60 -6.88 11.39
C LYS A 135 -17.46 -6.13 12.05
N LYS A 136 -17.51 -4.81 12.00
CA LYS A 136 -16.88 -4.01 13.04
C LYS A 136 -17.42 -4.60 14.33
N GLU A 137 -16.69 -5.54 14.91
CA GLU A 137 -16.88 -5.87 16.30
C GLU A 137 -16.45 -4.64 17.07
N GLU A 138 -17.40 -3.73 17.25
CA GLU A 138 -17.46 -2.91 18.42
C GLU A 138 -17.65 -3.83 19.64
N THR A 139 -16.64 -4.62 19.93
CA THR A 139 -16.48 -5.19 21.25
C THR A 139 -15.68 -4.19 22.08
N MET A 140 -16.39 -3.16 22.52
CA MET A 140 -16.06 -2.53 23.79
C MET A 140 -16.25 -3.59 24.89
N SER A 141 -15.31 -4.50 25.03
CA SER A 141 -15.08 -5.19 26.29
C SER A 141 -13.87 -4.54 26.93
N ALA A 142 -14.11 -3.95 28.10
CA ALA A 142 -13.08 -3.48 29.00
C ALA A 142 -12.21 -4.66 29.45
N VAL A 143 -11.21 -5.00 28.67
CA VAL A 143 -10.13 -5.92 29.03
C VAL A 143 -8.86 -5.13 28.86
N ASN A 144 -8.15 -4.87 29.96
CA ASN A 144 -6.80 -4.33 30.10
C ASN A 144 -6.17 -3.84 28.76
N GLN A 145 -6.45 -2.60 28.37
CA GLN A 145 -5.79 -1.97 27.24
C GLN A 145 -4.31 -1.81 27.62
N GLU A 146 -3.48 -2.72 27.15
CA GLU A 146 -2.04 -2.48 27.17
C GLU A 146 -1.79 -1.19 26.38
N THR A 147 -1.36 -0.15 27.05
CA THR A 147 -1.04 1.13 26.41
C THR A 147 0.37 1.06 25.83
N LEU A 148 0.64 1.76 24.72
CA LEU A 148 1.99 1.84 24.13
C LEU A 148 3.01 2.48 25.09
N LYS A 149 2.56 3.18 26.12
CA LYS A 149 3.38 3.98 27.04
C LYS A 149 4.54 3.24 27.71
N PRO A 150 4.39 2.01 28.26
CA PRO A 150 5.52 1.30 28.89
C PRO A 150 6.64 1.00 27.89
N PHE A 151 6.29 0.57 26.69
CA PHE A 151 7.25 0.24 25.63
C PHE A 151 7.94 1.50 25.11
N LEU A 152 7.18 2.60 24.94
CA LEU A 152 7.72 3.89 24.55
C LEU A 152 8.72 4.41 25.57
N THR A 153 8.41 4.34 26.88
CA THR A 153 9.32 4.73 27.94
C THR A 153 10.64 3.96 27.85
N LYS A 154 10.56 2.63 27.70
CA LYS A 154 11.73 1.76 27.61
C LYS A 154 12.65 2.13 26.43
N ILE A 155 12.06 2.42 25.26
CA ILE A 155 12.78 2.82 24.06
C ILE A 155 13.42 4.20 24.22
N VAL A 156 12.70 5.17 24.79
CA VAL A 156 13.22 6.54 25.01
C VAL A 156 14.39 6.55 26.00
N GLU A 157 14.42 5.60 26.94
CA GLU A 157 15.54 5.39 27.86
C GLU A 157 16.76 4.68 27.21
N GLY A 158 16.69 4.37 25.92
CA GLY A 158 17.76 3.71 25.18
C GLY A 158 17.82 2.19 25.36
N ASN A 159 16.74 1.59 25.85
CA ASN A 159 16.67 0.15 26.04
C ASN A 159 15.93 -0.54 24.87
N HIS A 160 16.30 -1.80 24.60
CA HIS A 160 15.63 -2.61 23.59
C HIS A 160 14.44 -3.37 24.15
N LEU A 161 13.47 -3.66 23.29
CA LEU A 161 12.33 -4.52 23.63
C LEU A 161 12.71 -5.99 23.42
N THR A 162 12.18 -6.85 24.27
CA THR A 162 12.17 -8.29 23.97
C THR A 162 11.20 -8.57 22.81
N GLU A 163 11.30 -9.73 22.18
CA GLU A 163 10.39 -10.14 21.11
C GLU A 163 8.91 -10.06 21.56
N GLU A 164 8.61 -10.49 22.80
CA GLU A 164 7.25 -10.44 23.35
C GLU A 164 6.78 -9.00 23.60
N GLU A 165 7.65 -8.11 24.10
CA GLU A 165 7.33 -6.70 24.29
C GLU A 165 7.11 -6.00 22.95
N ALA A 166 7.94 -6.29 21.96
CA ALA A 166 7.80 -5.80 20.60
C ALA A 166 6.48 -6.25 19.96
N TYR A 167 6.12 -7.54 20.16
CA TYR A 167 4.82 -8.08 19.74
C TYR A 167 3.66 -7.25 20.35
N LYS A 168 3.65 -7.05 21.67
CA LYS A 168 2.60 -6.31 22.38
C LYS A 168 2.53 -4.84 21.97
N ALA A 169 3.68 -4.19 21.80
CA ALA A 169 3.74 -2.80 21.35
C ALA A 169 3.14 -2.64 19.94
N MET A 170 3.49 -3.51 19.02
CA MET A 170 2.95 -3.47 17.65
C MET A 170 1.47 -3.87 17.63
N ASP A 171 1.03 -4.81 18.47
CA ASP A 171 -0.37 -5.17 18.61
C ASP A 171 -1.21 -3.97 19.08
N CYS A 172 -0.71 -3.22 20.05
CA CYS A 172 -1.33 -1.97 20.52
C CYS A 172 -1.48 -0.95 19.36
N ILE A 173 -0.43 -0.76 18.55
CA ILE A 173 -0.45 0.16 17.40
C ILE A 173 -1.46 -0.32 16.35
N MET A 174 -1.38 -1.57 15.93
CA MET A 174 -2.22 -2.13 14.86
C MET A 174 -3.69 -2.31 15.28
N SER A 175 -3.98 -2.31 16.57
CA SER A 175 -5.35 -2.31 17.11
C SER A 175 -5.93 -0.89 17.28
N GLY A 176 -5.20 0.16 16.90
CA GLY A 176 -5.65 1.55 17.02
C GLY A 176 -5.62 2.09 18.46
N ASN A 177 -4.90 1.45 19.37
CA ASN A 177 -4.80 1.85 20.79
C ASN A 177 -3.63 2.82 21.06
N ALA A 178 -2.99 3.34 20.01
CA ALA A 178 -1.92 4.33 20.10
C ALA A 178 -2.31 5.61 19.35
N THR A 179 -1.94 6.77 19.90
CA THR A 179 -2.10 8.05 19.19
C THR A 179 -0.99 8.23 18.16
N ASP A 180 -1.22 9.09 17.15
CA ASP A 180 -0.21 9.40 16.12
C ASP A 180 1.09 9.90 16.74
N ALA A 181 1.01 10.72 17.80
CA ALA A 181 2.18 11.20 18.53
C ALA A 181 2.96 10.06 19.20
N GLN A 182 2.27 9.10 19.80
CA GLN A 182 2.90 7.93 20.40
C GLN A 182 3.54 7.03 19.34
N MET A 183 2.87 6.80 18.22
CA MET A 183 3.42 6.02 17.09
C MET A 183 4.68 6.69 16.52
N GLY A 184 4.61 8.00 16.25
CA GLY A 184 5.77 8.76 15.75
C GLY A 184 6.95 8.72 16.71
N SER A 185 6.72 8.91 18.01
CA SER A 185 7.76 8.83 19.04
C SER A 185 8.35 7.43 19.16
N PHE A 186 7.51 6.38 19.06
CA PHE A 186 7.93 4.99 19.14
C PHE A 186 8.83 4.61 17.97
N LEU A 187 8.44 4.91 16.74
CA LEU A 187 9.22 4.62 15.55
C LEU A 187 10.53 5.42 15.51
N THR A 188 10.50 6.69 15.92
CA THR A 188 11.71 7.51 16.02
C THR A 188 12.66 6.96 17.06
N GLY A 189 12.17 6.59 18.23
CA GLY A 189 12.98 6.00 19.30
C GLY A 189 13.61 4.67 18.89
N LEU A 190 12.85 3.78 18.24
CA LEU A 190 13.39 2.53 17.68
C LEU A 190 14.54 2.82 16.70
N ARG A 191 14.32 3.73 15.76
CA ARG A 191 15.34 4.09 14.77
C ARG A 191 16.59 4.66 15.39
N MET A 192 16.45 5.46 16.45
CA MET A 192 17.60 6.04 17.17
C MET A 192 18.39 4.99 17.94
N ASN A 193 17.72 3.97 18.47
CA ASN A 193 18.35 2.88 19.22
C ASN A 193 18.94 1.78 18.33
N HIS A 194 18.65 1.79 17.02
CA HIS A 194 18.96 0.72 16.08
C HIS A 194 18.23 -0.60 16.44
N GLU A 195 17.20 -0.91 15.69
CA GLU A 195 16.31 -2.04 15.91
C GLU A 195 17.06 -3.39 16.00
N THR A 196 16.67 -4.23 16.94
CA THR A 196 17.26 -5.56 17.11
C THR A 196 16.49 -6.63 16.30
N PRO A 197 17.10 -7.79 15.98
CA PRO A 197 16.41 -8.89 15.33
C PRO A 197 15.16 -9.37 16.12
N GLU A 198 15.22 -9.33 17.45
CA GLU A 198 14.11 -9.71 18.35
C GLU A 198 12.95 -8.74 18.21
N GLU A 199 13.22 -7.44 18.17
CA GLU A 199 12.19 -6.41 17.95
C GLU A 199 11.53 -6.55 16.60
N ILE A 200 12.32 -6.69 15.53
CA ILE A 200 11.82 -6.90 14.16
C ILE A 200 10.98 -8.17 14.08
N THR A 201 11.41 -9.25 14.73
CA THR A 201 10.67 -10.52 14.74
C THR A 201 9.32 -10.37 15.44
N GLY A 202 9.26 -9.70 16.60
CA GLY A 202 8.03 -9.41 17.32
C GLY A 202 7.05 -8.60 16.48
N PHE A 203 7.52 -7.54 15.84
CA PHE A 203 6.71 -6.70 14.95
C PHE A 203 6.15 -7.49 13.76
N ALA A 204 6.99 -8.26 13.08
CA ALA A 204 6.59 -9.04 11.92
C ALA A 204 5.54 -10.11 12.28
N LYS A 205 5.64 -10.75 13.44
CA LYS A 205 4.66 -11.73 13.91
C LYS A 205 3.26 -11.13 14.06
N VAL A 206 3.15 -9.93 14.65
CA VAL A 206 1.84 -9.25 14.79
C VAL A 206 1.31 -8.83 13.42
N MET A 207 2.15 -8.23 12.58
CA MET A 207 1.73 -7.79 11.24
C MET A 207 1.17 -8.96 10.44
N ARG A 208 1.81 -10.14 10.50
CA ARG A 208 1.30 -11.36 9.85
C ARG A 208 0.01 -11.88 10.50
N ALA A 209 -0.08 -11.85 11.82
CA ALA A 209 -1.27 -12.32 12.54
C ALA A 209 -2.50 -11.45 12.26
N LYS A 210 -2.30 -10.15 12.03
CA LYS A 210 -3.37 -9.18 11.71
C LYS A 210 -3.56 -8.93 10.21
N ALA A 211 -2.72 -9.51 9.37
CA ALA A 211 -2.91 -9.42 7.93
C ALA A 211 -4.25 -10.04 7.54
N ALA A 212 -4.98 -9.36 6.65
CA ALA A 212 -6.18 -9.92 6.07
C ALA A 212 -5.82 -11.21 5.33
N ILE A 213 -6.44 -12.32 5.73
CA ILE A 213 -6.24 -13.61 5.07
C ILE A 213 -7.01 -13.54 3.76
N VAL A 214 -6.30 -13.54 2.63
CA VAL A 214 -6.90 -13.81 1.33
C VAL A 214 -7.22 -15.32 1.30
N PRO A 215 -8.46 -15.72 0.96
CA PRO A 215 -8.79 -17.14 0.90
C PRO A 215 -7.84 -17.91 -0.02
N GLU A 216 -7.39 -19.08 0.40
CA GLU A 216 -6.39 -19.91 -0.31
C GLU A 216 -6.82 -20.35 -1.73
N GLU A 217 -8.08 -20.23 -2.06
CA GLU A 217 -8.63 -20.59 -3.39
C GLU A 217 -8.40 -19.53 -4.47
N THR A 218 -7.74 -18.42 -4.14
CA THR A 218 -7.46 -17.34 -5.09
C THR A 218 -6.05 -17.49 -5.63
N GLU A 219 -5.90 -17.82 -6.91
CA GLU A 219 -4.63 -17.68 -7.62
C GLU A 219 -4.34 -16.18 -7.78
N ALA A 220 -3.72 -15.59 -6.77
CA ALA A 220 -3.30 -14.19 -6.79
C ALA A 220 -1.77 -14.12 -6.82
N ILE A 221 -1.24 -13.24 -7.68
CA ILE A 221 0.19 -12.93 -7.73
C ILE A 221 0.36 -11.50 -7.26
N ASP A 222 1.16 -11.32 -6.21
CA ASP A 222 1.60 -10.00 -5.74
C ASP A 222 2.89 -9.62 -6.46
N ILE A 223 2.86 -8.51 -7.20
CA ILE A 223 4.02 -7.94 -7.89
C ILE A 223 4.26 -6.55 -7.29
N VAL A 224 4.91 -6.54 -6.14
CA VAL A 224 5.26 -5.30 -5.44
C VAL A 224 6.76 -5.25 -5.19
N GLY A 225 7.35 -4.09 -5.38
CA GLY A 225 8.72 -3.81 -4.94
C GLY A 225 8.72 -3.47 -3.46
N THR A 226 9.77 -3.88 -2.74
CA THR A 226 9.91 -3.59 -1.30
C THR A 226 9.99 -2.11 -0.99
N GLY A 227 10.43 -1.26 -1.92
CA GLY A 227 10.52 0.19 -1.76
C GLY A 227 11.37 0.65 -0.56
N GLY A 228 11.86 1.86 -0.60
CA GLY A 228 12.52 2.47 0.56
C GLY A 228 13.88 1.89 0.96
N ASP A 229 14.43 0.99 0.18
CA ASP A 229 15.70 0.28 0.46
C ASP A 229 16.96 1.11 0.18
N LEU A 230 16.82 2.39 -0.16
CA LEU A 230 17.96 3.29 -0.47
C LEU A 230 18.98 2.66 -1.47
N ALA A 231 18.56 1.64 -2.22
CA ALA A 231 19.38 1.04 -3.25
C ALA A 231 19.51 2.02 -4.42
N ASN A 232 20.73 2.52 -4.62
CA ASN A 232 21.11 3.35 -5.76
C ASN A 232 21.24 2.49 -7.02
#